data_a0f0c5d75d901d7844126d9062660915
#
_entry.id   a0f0c5d75d901d7844126d9062660915
#
_cell.length_a   1.000
_cell.length_b   1.000
_cell.length_c   1.000
_cell.angle_alpha   90.00
_cell.angle_beta   90.00
_cell.angle_gamma   90.00
#
_symmetry.space_group_name_H-M   'P 1'
#
loop_
_entity.id
_entity.type
_entity.pdbx_description
1 polymer ?
#
loop_
_entity_poly.entity_id
_entity_poly.type
_entity_poly.pdbx_seq_one_letter_code
_entity_poly.pdbx_strand_id
1 'polypeptide(L)'
;MSNSKLVSYITSDFQTKSDMKVGEVEWEKIMNKNFDKFKKAGAVRQTVTQIWNKEGALRLGHLWEYKDEKAFVECQKIFREAELEFKNKTGIVWKVFSNRGIVLYDVNYQ
;
A
#
# COMPACT_ATOMS: atom_id res chain seq x y z
N MET A 1 0.18 -0.53 -21.43
CA MET A 1 1.55 -0.27 -20.97
C MET A 1 1.50 0.54 -19.67
N SER A 2 2.24 0.12 -18.67
CA SER A 2 2.30 0.83 -17.40
C SER A 2 3.15 2.11 -17.54
N ASN A 3 2.72 3.17 -16.86
CA ASN A 3 3.49 4.43 -16.78
C ASN A 3 4.36 4.49 -15.52
N SER A 4 4.39 3.41 -14.74
CA SER A 4 5.15 3.41 -13.49
C SER A 4 6.64 3.22 -13.75
N LYS A 5 7.45 3.93 -12.98
CA LYS A 5 8.91 3.82 -12.99
C LYS A 5 9.47 3.32 -11.67
N LEU A 6 8.73 3.51 -10.61
CA LEU A 6 9.07 3.04 -9.27
C LEU A 6 7.92 2.23 -8.70
N VAL A 7 8.25 1.22 -7.91
CA VAL A 7 7.26 0.43 -7.19
C VAL A 7 7.67 0.27 -5.74
N SER A 8 6.68 0.09 -4.87
CA SER A 8 6.89 -0.29 -3.47
C SER A 8 6.20 -1.61 -3.21
N TYR A 9 6.92 -2.53 -2.59
CA TYR A 9 6.37 -3.80 -2.12
C TYR A 9 6.33 -3.72 -0.60
N ILE A 10 5.12 -3.62 -0.04
CA ILE A 10 4.94 -3.41 1.38
C ILE A 10 4.14 -4.56 1.94
N THR A 11 4.58 -5.13 3.06
CA THR A 11 3.78 -6.11 3.78
C THR A 11 3.41 -5.56 5.14
N SER A 12 2.20 -5.91 5.59
CA SER A 12 1.67 -5.54 6.90
C SER A 12 1.30 -6.81 7.64
N ASP A 13 1.94 -7.04 8.79
CA ASP A 13 1.67 -8.20 9.64
C ASP A 13 0.81 -7.79 10.82
N PHE A 14 -0.25 -8.55 11.05
CA PHE A 14 -1.23 -8.30 12.11
C PHE A 14 -1.15 -9.38 13.19
N GLN A 15 -1.63 -9.08 14.39
CA GLN A 15 -1.59 -9.99 15.53
C GLN A 15 -2.73 -11.01 15.49
N THR A 16 -3.89 -10.64 14.94
CA THR A 16 -5.06 -11.51 14.88
C THR A 16 -5.73 -11.41 13.51
N LYS A 17 -6.53 -12.43 13.18
CA LYS A 17 -7.34 -12.42 11.96
C LYS A 17 -8.33 -11.25 11.95
N SER A 18 -8.89 -10.96 13.13
CA SER A 18 -9.82 -9.85 13.30
C SER A 18 -9.16 -8.52 12.97
N ASP A 19 -7.96 -8.28 13.52
CA ASP A 19 -7.19 -7.07 13.24
C ASP A 19 -6.86 -6.94 11.75
N MET A 20 -6.48 -8.04 11.12
CA MET A 20 -6.19 -8.04 9.69
C MET A 20 -7.42 -7.67 8.86
N LYS A 21 -8.59 -8.20 9.22
CA LYS A 21 -9.84 -7.90 8.51
C LYS A 21 -10.26 -6.44 8.69
N VAL A 22 -10.22 -5.96 9.91
CA VAL A 22 -10.51 -4.55 10.22
C VAL A 22 -9.52 -3.65 9.49
N GLY A 23 -8.23 -4.03 9.51
CA GLY A 23 -7.18 -3.30 8.83
C GLY A 23 -7.43 -3.16 7.34
N GLU A 24 -7.81 -4.26 6.68
CA GLU A 24 -8.14 -4.25 5.26
C GLU A 24 -9.28 -3.28 4.96
N VAL A 25 -10.38 -3.39 5.70
CA VAL A 25 -11.59 -2.58 5.46
C VAL A 25 -11.34 -1.10 5.73
N GLU A 26 -10.72 -0.78 6.86
CA GLU A 26 -10.47 0.60 7.24
C GLU A 26 -9.43 1.27 6.35
N TRP A 27 -8.40 0.52 5.94
CA TRP A 27 -7.40 1.04 5.02
C TRP A 27 -8.01 1.39 3.66
N GLU A 28 -8.89 0.53 3.14
CA GLU A 28 -9.58 0.80 1.89
C GLU A 28 -10.39 2.09 1.97
N LYS A 29 -11.10 2.31 3.08
CA LYS A 29 -11.86 3.55 3.28
C LYS A 29 -10.95 4.78 3.27
N ILE A 30 -9.81 4.70 3.94
CA ILE A 30 -8.84 5.80 3.99
C ILE A 30 -8.25 6.04 2.60
N MET A 31 -7.94 4.98 1.86
CA MET A 31 -7.41 5.11 0.50
C MET A 31 -8.43 5.75 -0.43
N ASN A 32 -9.68 5.36 -0.35
CA ASN A 32 -10.76 5.95 -1.17
C ASN A 32 -10.94 7.43 -0.84
N LYS A 33 -10.88 7.78 0.43
CA LYS A 33 -10.98 9.18 0.87
C LYS A 33 -9.85 10.04 0.31
N ASN A 34 -8.66 9.47 0.15
CA ASN A 34 -7.47 10.18 -0.32
C ASN A 34 -7.17 9.93 -1.80
N PHE A 35 -8.11 9.35 -2.54
CA PHE A 35 -7.92 8.99 -3.94
C PHE A 35 -7.36 10.14 -4.78
N ASP A 36 -8.00 11.31 -4.71
CA ASP A 36 -7.59 12.46 -5.51
C ASP A 36 -6.21 12.96 -5.13
N LYS A 37 -5.86 12.92 -3.86
CA LYS A 37 -4.53 13.32 -3.38
C LYS A 37 -3.45 12.42 -3.94
N PHE A 38 -3.66 11.10 -3.91
CA PHE A 38 -2.69 10.15 -4.46
C PHE A 38 -2.56 10.30 -5.97
N LYS A 39 -3.69 10.44 -6.66
CA LYS A 39 -3.69 10.63 -8.10
C LYS A 39 -2.91 11.88 -8.50
N LYS A 40 -3.16 12.99 -7.83
CA LYS A 40 -2.48 14.26 -8.09
C LYS A 40 -0.99 14.16 -7.78
N ALA A 41 -0.61 13.40 -6.76
CA ALA A 41 0.79 13.19 -6.38
C ALA A 41 1.55 12.33 -7.39
N GLY A 42 0.86 11.60 -8.26
CA GLY A 42 1.48 10.77 -9.30
C GLY A 42 1.48 9.29 -9.01
N ALA A 43 0.65 8.82 -8.07
CA ALA A 43 0.43 7.39 -7.90
C ALA A 43 -0.28 6.85 -9.14
N VAL A 44 0.20 5.71 -9.67
CA VAL A 44 -0.36 5.07 -10.85
C VAL A 44 -1.38 4.01 -10.46
N ARG A 45 -1.02 3.18 -9.47
CA ARG A 45 -1.84 2.04 -9.10
C ARG A 45 -1.48 1.56 -7.70
N GLN A 46 -2.49 1.09 -6.97
CA GLN A 46 -2.31 0.36 -5.73
C GLN A 46 -3.04 -0.97 -5.85
N THR A 47 -2.36 -2.05 -5.52
CA THR A 47 -2.96 -3.38 -5.45
C THR A 47 -2.76 -3.92 -4.04
N VAL A 48 -3.85 -4.29 -3.38
CA VAL A 48 -3.81 -4.86 -2.03
C VAL A 48 -4.17 -6.34 -2.13
N THR A 49 -3.35 -7.19 -1.53
CA THR A 49 -3.52 -8.63 -1.58
C THR A 49 -3.45 -9.21 -0.16
N GLN A 50 -4.03 -10.39 -0.01
CA GLN A 50 -3.79 -11.19 1.19
C GLN A 50 -2.75 -12.24 0.83
N ILE A 51 -1.70 -12.34 1.64
CA ILE A 51 -0.67 -13.37 1.43
C ILE A 51 -1.26 -14.72 1.85
N TRP A 52 -1.33 -15.66 0.91
CA TRP A 52 -2.00 -16.93 1.14
C TRP A 52 -1.06 -18.15 1.21
N ASN A 53 0.16 -18.01 0.70
CA ASN A 53 1.10 -19.14 0.59
C ASN A 53 2.02 -19.29 1.81
N LYS A 54 1.79 -18.53 2.88
CA LYS A 54 2.55 -18.61 4.12
C LYS A 54 1.61 -19.03 5.24
N GLU A 55 1.68 -20.31 5.60
CA GLU A 55 0.83 -20.86 6.65
C GLU A 55 1.04 -20.09 7.96
N GLY A 56 -0.08 -19.73 8.60
CA GLY A 56 -0.06 -19.00 9.86
C GLY A 56 0.23 -17.51 9.76
N ALA A 57 0.53 -17.00 8.56
CA ALA A 57 0.78 -15.58 8.39
C ALA A 57 -0.53 -14.78 8.36
N LEU A 58 -0.55 -13.69 9.09
CA LEU A 58 -1.66 -12.73 9.09
C LEU A 58 -1.16 -11.47 8.39
N ARG A 59 -1.01 -11.56 7.08
CA ARG A 59 -0.25 -10.60 6.29
C ARG A 59 -1.02 -10.11 5.08
N LEU A 60 -1.03 -8.78 4.91
CA LEU A 60 -1.48 -8.15 3.68
C LEU A 60 -0.28 -7.68 2.88
N GLY A 61 -0.38 -7.74 1.57
CA GLY A 61 0.61 -7.20 0.66
C GLY A 61 0.06 -5.96 -0.05
N HIS A 62 0.91 -4.98 -0.22
CA HIS A 62 0.55 -3.74 -0.91
C HIS A 62 1.58 -3.49 -2.00
N LEU A 63 1.14 -3.47 -3.24
CA LEU A 63 1.97 -3.09 -4.36
C LEU A 63 1.55 -1.69 -4.80
N TRP A 64 2.47 -0.74 -4.67
CA TRP A 64 2.26 0.63 -5.14
C TRP A 64 3.12 0.88 -6.36
N GLU A 65 2.52 1.50 -7.37
CA GLU A 65 3.21 1.89 -8.59
C GLU A 65 3.16 3.40 -8.70
N TYR A 66 4.32 4.00 -8.96
CA TYR A 66 4.47 5.46 -9.01
C TYR A 66 4.97 5.89 -10.37
N LYS A 67 4.54 7.04 -10.82
CA LYS A 67 4.94 7.63 -12.09
C LYS A 67 6.45 7.87 -12.16
N ASP A 68 7.03 8.38 -11.07
CA ASP A 68 8.44 8.72 -10.97
C ASP A 68 8.85 8.87 -9.50
N GLU A 69 10.11 9.22 -9.28
CA GLU A 69 10.66 9.43 -7.94
C GLU A 69 9.95 10.56 -7.18
N LYS A 70 9.61 11.64 -7.89
CA LYS A 70 8.90 12.77 -7.28
C LYS A 70 7.54 12.32 -6.75
N ALA A 71 6.82 11.52 -7.54
CA ALA A 71 5.52 10.97 -7.13
C ALA A 71 5.66 10.11 -5.88
N PHE A 72 6.70 9.28 -5.82
CA PHE A 72 6.99 8.48 -4.64
C PHE A 72 7.15 9.36 -3.39
N VAL A 73 7.98 10.40 -3.49
CA VAL A 73 8.25 11.32 -2.36
C VAL A 73 6.96 12.02 -1.91
N GLU A 74 6.17 12.53 -2.85
CA GLU A 74 4.92 13.23 -2.53
C GLU A 74 3.90 12.29 -1.88
N CYS A 75 3.82 11.05 -2.33
CA CYS A 75 2.92 10.06 -1.74
C CYS A 75 3.30 9.71 -0.29
N GLN A 76 4.58 9.79 0.08
CA GLN A 76 5.00 9.51 1.45
C GLN A 76 4.34 10.44 2.46
N LYS A 77 4.11 11.70 2.09
CA LYS A 77 3.44 12.67 2.95
C LYS A 77 1.99 12.26 3.21
N ILE A 78 1.32 11.79 2.17
CA ILE A 78 -0.08 11.33 2.27
C ILE A 78 -0.14 10.05 3.10
N PHE A 79 0.82 9.13 2.92
CA PHE A 79 0.90 7.91 3.71
C PHE A 79 1.03 8.17 5.20
N ARG A 80 1.86 9.13 5.59
CA ARG A 80 2.05 9.45 7.01
C ARG A 80 0.75 9.89 7.65
N GLU A 81 -0.02 10.74 6.96
CA GLU A 81 -1.33 11.18 7.44
C GLU A 81 -2.33 10.01 7.49
N ALA A 82 -2.32 9.17 6.45
CA ALA A 82 -3.21 8.02 6.36
C ALA A 82 -2.93 6.99 7.46
N GLU A 83 -1.66 6.72 7.73
CA GLU A 83 -1.26 5.79 8.80
C GLU A 83 -1.66 6.31 10.17
N LEU A 84 -1.50 7.61 10.39
CA LEU A 84 -1.92 8.24 11.64
C LEU A 84 -3.43 8.15 11.83
N GLU A 85 -4.19 8.42 10.78
CA GLU A 85 -5.64 8.30 10.80
C GLU A 85 -6.06 6.86 11.12
N PHE A 86 -5.43 5.89 10.46
CA PHE A 86 -5.69 4.47 10.69
C PHE A 86 -5.42 4.09 12.15
N LYS A 87 -4.27 4.49 12.67
CA LYS A 87 -3.88 4.21 14.05
C LYS A 87 -4.86 4.81 15.05
N ASN A 88 -5.23 6.07 14.84
CA ASN A 88 -6.17 6.76 15.74
C ASN A 88 -7.58 6.15 15.69
N LYS A 89 -8.00 5.69 14.51
CA LYS A 89 -9.33 5.16 14.31
C LYS A 89 -9.48 3.72 14.82
N THR A 90 -8.45 2.89 14.66
CA THR A 90 -8.54 1.46 14.96
C THR A 90 -7.79 1.04 16.21
N GLY A 91 -6.73 1.74 16.57
CA GLY A 91 -5.83 1.30 17.65
C GLY A 91 -5.04 0.04 17.34
N ILE A 92 -5.12 -0.47 16.10
CA ILE A 92 -4.45 -1.70 15.70
C ILE A 92 -2.93 -1.48 15.62
N VAL A 93 -2.18 -2.44 16.15
CA VAL A 93 -0.72 -2.48 16.03
C VAL A 93 -0.37 -3.48 14.94
N TRP A 94 0.47 -3.06 13.99
CA TRP A 94 0.91 -3.92 12.90
C TRP A 94 2.38 -3.65 12.60
N LYS A 95 3.04 -4.64 11.99
CA LYS A 95 4.42 -4.50 11.55
C LYS A 95 4.44 -4.27 10.05
N VAL A 96 5.19 -3.26 9.62
CA VAL A 96 5.33 -2.89 8.22
C VAL A 96 6.73 -3.21 7.76
N PHE A 97 6.83 -3.84 6.59
CA PHE A 97 8.09 -4.12 5.94
C PHE A 97 7.99 -3.62 4.50
N SER A 98 8.92 -2.76 4.10
CA SER A 98 8.89 -2.11 2.79
C SER A 98 10.13 -2.43 1.98
N ASN A 99 9.91 -2.78 0.71
CA ASN A 99 10.95 -2.84 -0.30
C ASN A 99 10.55 -1.91 -1.43
N ARG A 100 11.53 -1.26 -2.05
CA ARG A 100 11.29 -0.33 -3.15
C ARG A 100 12.14 -0.75 -4.33
N GLY A 101 11.56 -0.66 -5.52
CA GLY A 101 12.22 -1.07 -6.74
C GLY A 101 12.09 -0.03 -7.83
N ILE A 102 13.13 0.03 -8.66
CA ILE A 102 13.10 0.77 -9.91
C ILE A 102 12.69 -0.21 -10.99
N VAL A 103 11.72 0.18 -11.82
CA VAL A 103 11.26 -0.69 -12.90
C VAL A 103 12.35 -0.77 -13.96
N LEU A 104 12.85 -1.98 -14.20
CA LEU A 104 13.87 -2.23 -15.21
C LEU A 104 13.23 -2.54 -16.57
N TYR A 105 12.17 -3.33 -16.56
CA TYR A 105 11.35 -3.55 -17.76
C TYR A 105 9.98 -4.04 -17.30
N ASP A 106 9.00 -3.88 -18.18
CA ASP A 106 7.59 -4.15 -17.90
C ASP A 106 7.00 -4.86 -19.12
N VAL A 107 6.51 -6.07 -18.92
CA VAL A 107 5.91 -6.87 -20.01
C VAL A 107 4.44 -7.09 -19.69
N ASN A 108 3.59 -6.68 -20.60
CA ASN A 108 2.15 -6.87 -20.47
C ASN A 108 1.71 -8.00 -21.39
N TYR A 109 1.12 -9.06 -20.80
CA TYR A 109 0.65 -10.23 -21.55
C TYR A 109 -0.83 -10.17 -21.94
N GLN A 110 -1.49 -9.07 -21.67
CA GLN A 110 -2.91 -8.90 -21.99
C GLN A 110 -3.15 -8.21 -23.31
#